data_9cc8957c2bfad670d81206227b4891de
#
_entry.id   9cc8957c2bfad670d81206227b4891de
#
_cell.length_a   1.000
_cell.length_b   1.000
_cell.length_c   1.000
_cell.angle_alpha   90.00
_cell.angle_beta   90.00
_cell.angle_gamma   90.00
#
_symmetry.space_group_name_H-M   'P 1'
#
loop_
_entity.id
_entity.type
_entity.pdbx_description
1 polymer ?
#
loop_
_entity_poly.entity_id
_entity_poly.type
_entity_poly.pdbx_seq_one_letter_code
_entity_poly.pdbx_strand_id
1 'polypeptide(L)'
;KFYGIRQKAVCYQETDIMQGLRYLHLLALKKQKPLVMCVALGTNLGGHNGMSSLSQILGSYSRLVDRCVVIGGGNEANERHHFQGQLNQVGEVQEVEMRVESGNTGFVAELWGTIPNIVTAYLISPSGERSPVISIRQGSRYQLTFPFEQTVVDVEYRLFLRDGRSQLLFLKFDHPAQGIWKIGVQSLGRADGEFHIWLPVREFLDGNVYFLEASPDVTLTEPANTDDPITVAYYRGADKSVDINSGRGYTRDKRIKPDFAVPGVQVLGAGVNGTFVRRSGSSVATGITAGACAMIMEWILNQPIPAG
;
A
#
# COMPACT_ATOMS: atom_id res chain seq x y z
N LYS A 1 -18.33 9.14 4.78
CA LYS A 1 -18.03 8.96 3.34
C LYS A 1 -16.52 9.00 3.17
N PHE A 2 -15.94 7.89 2.82
CA PHE A 2 -14.50 7.79 2.64
C PHE A 2 -14.13 8.15 1.19
N TYR A 3 -13.54 9.33 0.99
CA TYR A 3 -12.51 9.70 0.01
C TYR A 3 -12.64 9.08 -1.40
N GLY A 4 -13.77 9.29 -2.11
CA GLY A 4 -13.87 8.84 -3.50
C GLY A 4 -13.77 7.32 -3.71
N ILE A 5 -13.94 6.55 -2.65
CA ILE A 5 -13.93 5.09 -2.73
C ILE A 5 -15.23 4.61 -3.37
N ARG A 6 -15.11 3.68 -4.31
CA ARG A 6 -16.21 2.97 -4.96
C ARG A 6 -17.30 2.59 -3.98
N GLN A 7 -18.54 3.00 -4.24
CA GLN A 7 -19.68 2.89 -3.30
C GLN A 7 -19.96 1.46 -2.79
N LYS A 8 -19.49 0.43 -3.48
CA LYS A 8 -19.69 -0.98 -3.14
C LYS A 8 -18.39 -1.72 -2.83
N ALA A 9 -17.28 -1.00 -2.65
CA ALA A 9 -16.03 -1.64 -2.26
C ALA A 9 -16.13 -2.21 -0.85
N VAL A 10 -15.71 -3.46 -0.68
CA VAL A 10 -15.56 -4.06 0.64
C VAL A 10 -14.28 -3.48 1.25
N CYS A 11 -14.45 -2.67 2.26
CA CYS A 11 -13.33 -2.07 2.99
C CYS A 11 -13.58 -2.12 4.51
N TYR A 12 -12.49 -2.10 5.25
CA TYR A 12 -12.49 -2.15 6.70
C TYR A 12 -11.72 -0.94 7.25
N GLN A 13 -12.13 -0.45 8.39
CA GLN A 13 -11.33 0.55 9.09
C GLN A 13 -10.10 -0.14 9.71
N GLU A 14 -8.96 0.53 9.65
CA GLU A 14 -7.72 0.02 10.25
C GLU A 14 -7.91 -0.33 11.73
N THR A 15 -8.66 0.48 12.46
CA THR A 15 -8.99 0.25 13.88
C THR A 15 -9.78 -1.03 14.11
N ASP A 16 -10.69 -1.40 13.21
CA ASP A 16 -11.47 -2.63 13.34
C ASP A 16 -10.59 -3.87 13.13
N ILE A 17 -9.66 -3.77 12.16
CA ILE A 17 -8.66 -4.82 11.93
C ILE A 17 -7.78 -4.98 13.18
N MET A 18 -7.30 -3.88 13.75
CA MET A 18 -6.49 -3.88 14.97
C MET A 18 -7.24 -4.52 16.15
N GLN A 19 -8.54 -4.24 16.31
CA GLN A 19 -9.36 -4.87 17.34
C GLN A 19 -9.56 -6.37 17.08
N GLY A 20 -9.77 -6.76 15.82
CA GLY A 20 -9.85 -8.16 15.42
C GLY A 20 -8.56 -8.95 15.76
N LEU A 21 -7.40 -8.38 15.44
CA LEU A 21 -6.10 -8.96 15.80
C LEU A 21 -5.92 -9.08 17.31
N ARG A 22 -6.29 -8.07 18.07
CA ARG A 22 -6.28 -8.11 19.54
C ARG A 22 -7.20 -9.20 20.07
N TYR A 23 -8.40 -9.33 19.54
CA TYR A 23 -9.33 -10.39 19.93
C TYR A 23 -8.72 -11.77 19.70
N LEU A 24 -8.15 -12.03 18.52
CA LEU A 24 -7.50 -13.31 18.21
C LEU A 24 -6.33 -13.60 19.17
N HIS A 25 -5.51 -12.61 19.46
CA HIS A 25 -4.41 -12.74 20.41
C HIS A 25 -4.90 -13.11 21.81
N LEU A 26 -5.89 -12.39 22.34
CA LEU A 26 -6.47 -12.68 23.67
C LEU A 26 -7.13 -14.06 23.72
N LEU A 27 -7.80 -14.48 22.64
CA LEU A 27 -8.41 -15.79 22.55
C LEU A 27 -7.32 -16.90 22.56
N ALA A 28 -6.23 -16.72 21.83
CA ALA A 28 -5.10 -17.65 21.83
C ALA A 28 -4.47 -17.79 23.23
N LEU A 29 -4.27 -16.67 23.93
CA LEU A 29 -3.81 -16.67 25.32
C LEU A 29 -4.78 -17.45 26.24
N LYS A 30 -6.08 -17.16 26.15
CA LYS A 30 -7.10 -17.85 26.95
C LYS A 30 -7.13 -19.37 26.68
N LYS A 31 -6.87 -19.76 25.43
CA LYS A 31 -6.84 -21.17 25.00
C LYS A 31 -5.49 -21.83 25.20
N GLN A 32 -4.46 -21.09 25.61
CA GLN A 32 -3.07 -21.56 25.68
C GLN A 32 -2.62 -22.24 24.38
N LYS A 33 -2.90 -21.61 23.25
CA LYS A 33 -2.56 -22.15 21.92
C LYS A 33 -1.65 -21.19 21.16
N PRO A 34 -0.72 -21.71 20.36
CA PRO A 34 0.01 -20.90 19.38
C PRO A 34 -0.98 -20.28 18.37
N LEU A 35 -0.59 -19.19 17.73
CA LEU A 35 -1.43 -18.49 16.80
C LEU A 35 -0.66 -18.04 15.57
N VAL A 36 -1.12 -18.44 14.40
CA VAL A 36 -0.71 -17.87 13.11
C VAL A 36 -1.78 -16.91 12.65
N MET A 37 -1.41 -15.67 12.42
CA MET A 37 -2.28 -14.62 11.86
C MET A 37 -2.03 -14.50 10.36
N CYS A 38 -3.06 -14.76 9.55
CA CYS A 38 -3.04 -14.62 8.09
C CYS A 38 -3.67 -13.28 7.72
N VAL A 39 -2.88 -12.31 7.25
CA VAL A 39 -3.33 -10.97 6.86
C VAL A 39 -3.34 -10.88 5.34
N ALA A 40 -4.47 -11.24 4.74
CA ALA A 40 -4.67 -11.30 3.30
C ALA A 40 -5.45 -10.08 2.78
N LEU A 41 -5.09 -8.91 3.24
CA LEU A 41 -5.66 -7.61 2.86
C LEU A 41 -4.55 -6.55 2.83
N GLY A 42 -4.80 -5.50 2.07
CA GLY A 42 -3.83 -4.40 1.96
C GLY A 42 -4.41 -3.16 1.31
N THR A 43 -3.62 -2.09 1.33
CA THR A 43 -3.93 -0.82 0.70
C THR A 43 -2.66 -0.17 0.15
N ASN A 44 -2.82 0.64 -0.91
CA ASN A 44 -1.72 1.48 -1.41
C ASN A 44 -1.59 2.79 -0.62
N LEU A 45 -2.54 3.09 0.27
CA LEU A 45 -2.48 4.31 1.07
C LEU A 45 -1.59 4.07 2.29
N GLY A 46 -0.66 4.99 2.51
CA GLY A 46 0.29 4.90 3.62
C GLY A 46 1.73 5.12 3.20
N GLY A 47 2.63 5.11 4.19
CA GLY A 47 4.02 5.49 4.01
C GLY A 47 4.93 4.44 3.37
N HIS A 48 4.47 3.22 3.15
CA HIS A 48 5.24 2.09 2.61
C HIS A 48 6.60 1.85 3.29
N ASN A 49 6.66 2.14 4.58
CA ASN A 49 7.84 2.01 5.44
C ASN A 49 7.58 1.25 6.75
N GLY A 50 6.41 0.58 6.85
CA GLY A 50 6.04 -0.20 8.03
C GLY A 50 5.77 0.61 9.30
N MET A 51 5.54 1.92 9.19
CA MET A 51 5.33 2.80 10.35
C MET A 51 3.85 3.13 10.62
N SER A 52 2.91 2.52 9.88
CA SER A 52 1.48 2.66 10.16
C SER A 52 1.12 2.06 11.53
N SER A 53 -0.03 2.46 12.09
CA SER A 53 -0.47 1.92 13.39
C SER A 53 -0.71 0.41 13.30
N LEU A 54 -1.28 -0.06 12.20
CA LEU A 54 -1.50 -1.48 11.94
C LEU A 54 -0.17 -2.22 11.82
N SER A 55 0.81 -1.68 11.09
CA SER A 55 2.15 -2.25 10.96
C SER A 55 2.83 -2.43 12.31
N GLN A 56 2.77 -1.41 13.19
CA GLN A 56 3.36 -1.47 14.52
C GLN A 56 2.72 -2.58 15.40
N ILE A 57 1.42 -2.74 15.33
CA ILE A 57 0.72 -3.80 16.06
C ILE A 57 1.08 -5.18 15.51
N LEU A 58 1.10 -5.37 14.19
CA LEU A 58 1.47 -6.63 13.56
C LEU A 58 2.92 -7.02 13.90
N GLY A 59 3.85 -6.06 13.83
CA GLY A 59 5.23 -6.26 14.25
C GLY A 59 5.33 -6.64 15.73
N SER A 60 4.55 -6.00 16.61
CA SER A 60 4.55 -6.33 18.04
C SER A 60 4.08 -7.77 18.30
N TYR A 61 3.06 -8.24 17.59
CA TYR A 61 2.61 -9.63 17.70
C TYR A 61 3.63 -10.62 17.12
N SER A 62 4.26 -10.27 16.02
CA SER A 62 5.25 -11.14 15.37
C SER A 62 6.48 -11.41 16.25
N ARG A 63 6.81 -10.49 17.15
CA ARG A 63 7.91 -10.66 18.12
C ARG A 63 7.58 -11.51 19.35
N LEU A 64 6.32 -11.86 19.55
CA LEU A 64 5.92 -12.71 20.68
C LEU A 64 6.23 -14.17 20.39
N VAL A 65 6.65 -14.88 21.42
CA VAL A 65 6.82 -16.35 21.36
C VAL A 65 5.46 -16.98 21.01
N ASP A 66 5.48 -18.05 20.26
CA ASP A 66 4.30 -18.81 19.79
C ASP A 66 3.30 -17.98 18.95
N ARG A 67 3.75 -16.87 18.34
CA ARG A 67 2.99 -16.07 17.39
C ARG A 67 3.73 -15.99 16.07
N CYS A 68 2.97 -16.09 14.99
CA CYS A 68 3.47 -15.86 13.64
C CYS A 68 2.47 -14.98 12.89
N VAL A 69 2.96 -13.98 12.17
CA VAL A 69 2.15 -13.11 11.34
C VAL A 69 2.63 -13.23 9.90
N VAL A 70 1.71 -13.54 8.99
CA VAL A 70 1.98 -13.66 7.55
C VAL A 70 1.12 -12.63 6.81
N ILE A 71 1.75 -11.84 5.97
CA ILE A 71 1.11 -10.73 5.23
C ILE A 71 1.30 -10.93 3.73
N GLY A 72 0.26 -10.69 2.95
CA GLY A 72 0.33 -10.72 1.50
C GLY A 72 0.92 -9.43 0.92
N GLY A 73 1.86 -9.56 -0.02
CA GLY A 73 2.56 -8.43 -0.65
C GLY A 73 1.69 -7.55 -1.56
N GLY A 74 0.45 -7.94 -1.84
CA GLY A 74 -0.44 -7.21 -2.74
C GLY A 74 -0.40 -7.68 -4.18
N ASN A 75 -1.28 -7.07 -5.01
CA ASN A 75 -1.48 -7.46 -6.42
C ASN A 75 -1.34 -6.24 -7.37
N GLU A 76 -0.60 -5.21 -6.96
CA GLU A 76 -0.64 -3.87 -7.58
C GLU A 76 0.51 -3.59 -8.56
N ALA A 77 1.49 -4.50 -8.73
CA ALA A 77 2.68 -4.19 -9.55
C ALA A 77 2.37 -3.83 -11.01
N ASN A 78 1.28 -4.36 -11.59
CA ASN A 78 0.88 -4.09 -12.97
C ASN A 78 -0.32 -3.12 -13.10
N GLU A 79 -0.88 -2.65 -11.99
CA GLU A 79 -2.07 -1.77 -11.99
C GLU A 79 -1.73 -0.30 -12.31
N ARG A 80 -0.43 0.03 -12.39
CA ARG A 80 0.08 1.38 -12.70
C ARG A 80 -0.36 2.44 -11.70
N HIS A 81 -0.52 2.04 -10.42
CA HIS A 81 -0.95 2.90 -9.33
C HIS A 81 0.21 3.49 -8.53
N HIS A 82 1.45 3.23 -8.93
CA HIS A 82 2.64 3.77 -8.30
C HIS A 82 3.54 4.49 -9.31
N PHE A 83 4.00 5.67 -8.92
CA PHE A 83 5.04 6.43 -9.61
C PHE A 83 6.21 6.68 -8.67
N GLN A 84 7.41 6.47 -9.14
CA GLN A 84 8.66 6.80 -8.45
C GLN A 84 9.43 7.83 -9.26
N GLY A 85 9.77 8.95 -8.63
CA GLY A 85 10.54 10.03 -9.25
C GLY A 85 11.77 10.38 -8.45
N GLN A 86 12.69 11.06 -9.12
CA GLN A 86 13.94 11.54 -8.55
C GLN A 86 14.18 12.98 -8.98
N LEU A 87 14.42 13.86 -8.01
CA LEU A 87 14.78 15.26 -8.24
C LEU A 87 16.23 15.47 -7.78
N ASN A 88 17.09 15.92 -8.69
CA ASN A 88 18.55 15.98 -8.48
C ASN A 88 19.04 17.39 -8.12
N GLN A 89 18.20 18.41 -8.29
CA GLN A 89 18.57 19.81 -8.06
C GLN A 89 17.46 20.57 -7.37
N VAL A 90 17.84 21.59 -6.60
CA VAL A 90 16.89 22.55 -6.01
C VAL A 90 16.15 23.29 -7.12
N GLY A 91 14.84 23.36 -7.03
CA GLY A 91 13.98 24.00 -8.02
C GLY A 91 13.66 23.13 -9.24
N GLU A 92 14.27 21.94 -9.36
CA GLU A 92 13.91 20.98 -10.40
C GLU A 92 12.45 20.58 -10.27
N VAL A 93 11.79 20.41 -11.42
CA VAL A 93 10.38 19.99 -11.52
C VAL A 93 10.31 18.75 -12.39
N GLN A 94 9.60 17.74 -11.90
CA GLN A 94 9.20 16.57 -12.68
C GLN A 94 7.68 16.57 -12.81
N GLU A 95 7.17 16.59 -14.04
CA GLU A 95 5.74 16.44 -14.32
C GLU A 95 5.38 14.97 -14.43
N VAL A 96 4.46 14.54 -13.58
CA VAL A 96 3.93 13.17 -13.53
C VAL A 96 2.56 13.14 -14.18
N GLU A 97 2.43 12.45 -15.30
CA GLU A 97 1.19 12.31 -16.03
C GLU A 97 0.32 11.17 -15.51
N MET A 98 -0.91 11.52 -15.20
CA MET A 98 -1.93 10.62 -14.66
C MET A 98 -3.16 10.65 -15.56
N ARG A 99 -3.57 9.48 -16.05
CA ARG A 99 -4.79 9.33 -16.84
C ARG A 99 -5.97 9.10 -15.92
N VAL A 100 -6.99 9.91 -16.07
CA VAL A 100 -8.32 9.72 -15.46
C VAL A 100 -9.28 9.31 -16.57
N GLU A 101 -9.89 8.13 -16.44
CA GLU A 101 -10.89 7.65 -17.39
C GLU A 101 -12.30 8.11 -17.02
N SER A 102 -13.23 7.92 -17.93
CA SER A 102 -14.64 8.31 -17.73
C SER A 102 -15.28 7.55 -16.57
N GLY A 103 -16.27 8.19 -15.93
CA GLY A 103 -17.05 7.59 -14.86
C GLY A 103 -16.38 7.60 -13.48
N ASN A 104 -15.23 8.27 -13.35
CA ASN A 104 -14.58 8.43 -12.06
C ASN A 104 -15.28 9.53 -11.25
N THR A 105 -15.78 9.18 -10.06
CA THR A 105 -16.47 10.13 -9.17
C THR A 105 -15.51 10.82 -8.19
N GLY A 106 -14.30 10.31 -8.05
CA GLY A 106 -13.27 10.85 -7.18
C GLY A 106 -12.26 9.79 -6.76
N PHE A 107 -11.08 10.24 -6.40
CA PHE A 107 -10.01 9.39 -5.88
C PHE A 107 -9.06 10.22 -5.03
N VAL A 108 -8.12 9.55 -4.39
CA VAL A 108 -7.03 10.20 -3.67
C VAL A 108 -5.69 9.87 -4.32
N ALA A 109 -4.73 10.78 -4.19
CA ALA A 109 -3.33 10.53 -4.52
C ALA A 109 -2.48 10.97 -3.33
N GLU A 110 -1.54 10.15 -2.94
CA GLU A 110 -0.60 10.42 -1.85
C GLU A 110 0.81 10.58 -2.41
N LEU A 111 1.35 11.81 -2.35
CA LEU A 111 2.74 12.07 -2.68
C LEU A 111 3.56 12.03 -1.39
N TRP A 112 4.53 11.15 -1.37
CA TRP A 112 5.43 10.91 -0.25
C TRP A 112 6.85 11.30 -0.58
N GLY A 113 7.49 12.03 0.31
CA GLY A 113 8.91 12.37 0.26
C GLY A 113 9.61 12.02 1.58
N THR A 114 10.93 12.13 1.59
CA THR A 114 11.75 11.84 2.77
C THR A 114 12.59 13.07 3.12
N ILE A 115 12.41 13.59 4.33
CA ILE A 115 13.19 14.72 4.85
C ILE A 115 14.65 14.28 5.01
N PRO A 116 15.64 15.15 4.67
CA PRO A 116 15.53 16.62 4.52
C PRO A 116 15.09 17.11 3.13
N ASN A 117 14.82 16.24 2.18
CA ASN A 117 14.40 16.64 0.85
C ASN A 117 12.91 16.99 0.86
N ILE A 118 12.61 18.27 0.92
CA ILE A 118 11.25 18.77 0.91
C ILE A 118 10.81 18.95 -0.53
N VAL A 119 9.67 18.34 -0.87
CA VAL A 119 9.03 18.49 -2.18
C VAL A 119 7.68 19.17 -2.01
N THR A 120 7.28 19.93 -3.03
CA THR A 120 5.94 20.45 -3.18
C THR A 120 5.40 20.10 -4.56
N ALA A 121 4.17 20.48 -4.86
CA ALA A 121 3.59 20.20 -6.16
C ALA A 121 2.66 21.32 -6.61
N TYR A 122 2.32 21.28 -7.88
CA TYR A 122 1.19 21.95 -8.50
C TYR A 122 0.44 20.96 -9.39
N LEU A 123 -0.78 21.27 -9.75
CA LEU A 123 -1.60 20.44 -10.61
C LEU A 123 -1.83 21.15 -11.93
N ILE A 124 -1.89 20.38 -13.02
CA ILE A 124 -2.37 20.85 -14.33
C ILE A 124 -3.53 19.97 -14.74
N SER A 125 -4.65 20.61 -15.08
CA SER A 125 -5.86 19.94 -15.53
C SER A 125 -5.77 19.49 -16.99
N PRO A 126 -6.69 18.66 -17.48
CA PRO A 126 -6.71 18.24 -18.89
C PRO A 126 -6.87 19.39 -19.89
N SER A 127 -7.48 20.51 -19.51
CA SER A 127 -7.57 21.72 -20.35
C SER A 127 -6.30 22.58 -20.34
N GLY A 128 -5.32 22.23 -19.46
CA GLY A 128 -4.09 22.99 -19.30
C GLY A 128 -4.14 24.06 -18.21
N GLU A 129 -5.22 24.15 -17.43
CA GLU A 129 -5.30 25.05 -16.28
C GLU A 129 -4.32 24.60 -15.20
N ARG A 130 -3.44 25.53 -14.78
CA ARG A 130 -2.42 25.25 -13.76
C ARG A 130 -2.79 25.87 -12.42
N SER A 131 -2.75 25.06 -11.37
CA SER A 131 -2.93 25.54 -10.00
C SER A 131 -1.73 26.35 -9.51
N PRO A 132 -1.89 27.17 -8.45
CA PRO A 132 -0.77 27.65 -7.66
C PRO A 132 0.05 26.49 -7.10
N VAL A 133 1.33 26.78 -6.80
CA VAL A 133 2.20 25.83 -6.06
C VAL A 133 1.63 25.62 -4.67
N ILE A 134 1.54 24.36 -4.26
CA ILE A 134 0.99 23.95 -2.97
C ILE A 134 1.88 24.42 -1.84
N SER A 135 1.29 25.07 -0.83
CA SER A 135 2.04 25.57 0.33
C SER A 135 2.53 24.42 1.20
N ILE A 136 3.80 24.44 1.57
CA ILE A 136 4.48 23.45 2.44
C ILE A 136 4.26 23.69 3.94
N ARG A 137 3.21 24.37 4.32
CA ARG A 137 2.90 24.64 5.72
C ARG A 137 2.32 23.41 6.40
N GLN A 138 2.94 22.98 7.48
CA GLN A 138 2.49 21.85 8.31
C GLN A 138 1.01 21.98 8.69
N GLY A 139 0.23 20.93 8.39
CA GLY A 139 -1.18 20.85 8.70
C GLY A 139 -2.08 21.77 7.85
N SER A 140 -1.53 22.40 6.79
CA SER A 140 -2.35 23.21 5.89
C SER A 140 -3.39 22.35 5.18
N ARG A 141 -4.63 22.87 5.12
CA ARG A 141 -5.74 22.26 4.41
C ARG A 141 -6.45 23.35 3.62
N TYR A 142 -6.64 23.13 2.34
CA TYR A 142 -7.37 24.04 1.46
C TYR A 142 -7.82 23.32 0.20
N GLN A 143 -8.55 24.02 -0.64
CA GLN A 143 -9.07 23.49 -1.89
C GLN A 143 -8.44 24.20 -3.08
N LEU A 144 -8.10 23.43 -4.11
CA LEU A 144 -7.83 23.90 -5.44
C LEU A 144 -9.07 23.66 -6.29
N THR A 145 -9.49 24.68 -7.03
CA THR A 145 -10.67 24.60 -7.90
C THR A 145 -10.22 24.77 -9.34
N PHE A 146 -10.73 23.90 -10.19
CA PHE A 146 -10.54 23.93 -11.64
C PHE A 146 -11.90 24.19 -12.30
N PRO A 147 -12.26 25.46 -12.55
CA PRO A 147 -13.60 25.84 -13.01
C PRO A 147 -14.00 25.23 -14.35
N PHE A 148 -13.05 25.10 -15.29
CA PHE A 148 -13.34 24.55 -16.61
C PHE A 148 -13.70 23.05 -16.51
N GLU A 149 -13.05 22.31 -15.64
CA GLU A 149 -13.31 20.89 -15.39
C GLU A 149 -14.42 20.66 -14.35
N GLN A 150 -14.85 21.68 -13.65
CA GLN A 150 -15.74 21.57 -12.48
C GLN A 150 -15.20 20.60 -11.42
N THR A 151 -13.87 20.53 -11.32
CA THR A 151 -13.15 19.63 -10.40
C THR A 151 -12.67 20.42 -9.19
N VAL A 152 -12.82 19.83 -8.01
CA VAL A 152 -12.26 20.35 -6.76
C VAL A 152 -11.23 19.34 -6.24
N VAL A 153 -10.07 19.84 -5.80
CA VAL A 153 -9.06 19.01 -5.16
C VAL A 153 -8.81 19.50 -3.74
N ASP A 154 -9.19 18.68 -2.76
CA ASP A 154 -8.83 18.93 -1.36
C ASP A 154 -7.34 18.60 -1.18
N VAL A 155 -6.62 19.53 -0.60
CA VAL A 155 -5.18 19.43 -0.35
C VAL A 155 -4.90 19.43 1.13
N GLU A 156 -4.12 18.45 1.59
CA GLU A 156 -3.57 18.43 2.94
C GLU A 156 -2.07 18.16 2.88
N TYR A 157 -1.28 19.00 3.57
CA TYR A 157 0.17 18.85 3.65
C TYR A 157 0.60 18.55 5.08
N ARG A 158 1.40 17.47 5.25
CA ARG A 158 1.93 17.02 6.53
C ARG A 158 3.44 16.80 6.45
N LEU A 159 4.16 17.37 7.42
CA LEU A 159 5.59 17.13 7.65
C LEU A 159 5.80 16.33 8.93
N PHE A 160 6.96 15.71 9.05
CA PHE A 160 7.37 15.00 10.26
C PHE A 160 6.29 14.01 10.73
N LEU A 161 5.89 13.14 9.83
CA LEU A 161 4.97 12.08 10.18
C LEU A 161 5.57 11.19 11.27
N ARG A 162 4.84 10.20 11.71
CA ARG A 162 5.18 9.36 12.88
C ARG A 162 6.62 8.84 12.91
N ASP A 163 7.25 8.67 11.75
CA ASP A 163 8.65 8.27 11.58
C ASP A 163 9.66 9.42 11.71
N GLY A 164 9.18 10.65 11.90
CA GLY A 164 10.00 11.86 11.98
C GLY A 164 10.75 12.24 10.70
N ARG A 165 10.55 11.49 9.61
CA ARG A 165 11.30 11.66 8.34
C ARG A 165 10.42 11.80 7.11
N SER A 166 9.18 11.39 7.16
CA SER A 166 8.29 11.44 6.01
C SER A 166 7.53 12.75 5.92
N GLN A 167 7.32 13.19 4.70
CA GLN A 167 6.33 14.18 4.33
C GLN A 167 5.25 13.55 3.48
N LEU A 168 4.03 14.04 3.61
CA LEU A 168 2.88 13.64 2.84
C LEU A 168 2.19 14.88 2.27
N LEU A 169 1.99 14.88 0.96
CA LEU A 169 1.02 15.72 0.29
C LEU A 169 -0.16 14.83 -0.12
N PHE A 170 -1.28 15.00 0.54
CA PHE A 170 -2.51 14.29 0.29
C PHE A 170 -3.39 15.12 -0.63
N LEU A 171 -3.81 14.53 -1.74
CA LEU A 171 -4.66 15.14 -2.77
C LEU A 171 -5.92 14.30 -2.90
N LYS A 172 -7.09 14.91 -2.67
CA LYS A 172 -8.36 14.25 -2.90
C LYS A 172 -9.07 14.95 -4.03
N PHE A 173 -9.20 14.27 -5.15
CA PHE A 173 -9.93 14.72 -6.32
C PHE A 173 -11.43 14.41 -6.13
N ASP A 174 -12.25 15.42 -6.33
CA ASP A 174 -13.71 15.31 -6.33
C ASP A 174 -14.23 15.64 -7.72
N HIS A 175 -14.97 14.70 -8.32
CA HIS A 175 -15.47 14.77 -9.70
C HIS A 175 -14.40 15.18 -10.72
N PRO A 176 -13.26 14.43 -10.81
CA PRO A 176 -12.20 14.78 -11.74
C PRO A 176 -12.65 14.64 -13.19
N ALA A 177 -12.37 15.66 -14.01
CA ALA A 177 -12.59 15.57 -15.44
C ALA A 177 -11.76 14.46 -16.06
N GLN A 178 -12.34 13.77 -17.04
CA GLN A 178 -11.64 12.78 -17.86
C GLN A 178 -10.50 13.44 -18.63
N GLY A 179 -9.34 12.80 -18.67
CA GLY A 179 -8.19 13.29 -19.43
C GLY A 179 -6.88 13.01 -18.74
N ILE A 180 -5.84 13.71 -19.17
CA ILE A 180 -4.52 13.63 -18.58
C ILE A 180 -4.36 14.79 -17.60
N TRP A 181 -4.27 14.46 -16.33
CA TRP A 181 -3.85 15.36 -15.27
C TRP A 181 -2.34 15.26 -15.09
N LYS A 182 -1.70 16.36 -14.71
CA LYS A 182 -0.28 16.36 -14.37
C LYS A 182 -0.08 16.83 -12.93
N ILE A 183 0.82 16.15 -12.24
CA ILE A 183 1.31 16.55 -10.92
C ILE A 183 2.74 17.02 -11.14
N GLY A 184 2.97 18.33 -11.12
CA GLY A 184 4.33 18.88 -11.22
C GLY A 184 4.98 18.91 -9.85
N VAL A 185 5.85 17.92 -9.57
CA VAL A 185 6.56 17.80 -8.31
C VAL A 185 7.83 18.63 -8.36
N GLN A 186 8.01 19.52 -7.39
CA GLN A 186 9.14 20.46 -7.31
C GLN A 186 9.97 20.23 -6.06
N SER A 187 11.30 20.17 -6.23
CA SER A 187 12.25 20.14 -5.12
C SER A 187 12.44 21.52 -4.51
N LEU A 188 12.31 21.61 -3.20
CA LEU A 188 12.63 22.82 -2.40
C LEU A 188 13.83 22.60 -1.47
N GLY A 189 14.31 21.38 -1.35
CA GLY A 189 15.44 20.98 -0.53
C GLY A 189 16.73 20.77 -1.33
N ARG A 190 17.74 20.25 -0.66
CA ARG A 190 19.00 19.85 -1.30
C ARG A 190 18.78 18.62 -2.19
N ALA A 191 19.68 18.42 -3.17
CA ALA A 191 19.66 17.32 -4.12
C ALA A 191 19.49 15.93 -3.48
N ASP A 192 19.05 14.97 -4.28
CA ASP A 192 18.71 13.58 -3.97
C ASP A 192 17.30 13.39 -3.38
N GLY A 193 16.31 14.09 -3.93
CA GLY A 193 14.91 14.00 -3.55
C GLY A 193 14.17 12.88 -4.27
N GLU A 194 14.26 11.64 -3.77
CA GLU A 194 13.35 10.59 -4.20
C GLU A 194 11.95 10.89 -3.66
N PHE A 195 10.95 10.73 -4.52
CA PHE A 195 9.56 10.83 -4.13
C PHE A 195 8.73 9.73 -4.79
N HIS A 196 7.61 9.42 -4.15
CA HIS A 196 6.68 8.43 -4.63
C HIS A 196 5.27 8.99 -4.65
N ILE A 197 4.46 8.55 -5.61
CA ILE A 197 3.04 8.87 -5.62
C ILE A 197 2.27 7.55 -5.73
N TRP A 198 1.33 7.33 -4.82
CA TRP A 198 0.42 6.19 -4.87
C TRP A 198 -1.02 6.63 -5.10
N LEU A 199 -1.69 5.89 -5.95
CA LEU A 199 -3.13 5.87 -6.12
C LEU A 199 -3.72 4.72 -5.29
N PRO A 200 -5.03 4.73 -4.95
CA PRO A 200 -5.66 3.64 -4.25
C PRO A 200 -5.55 2.32 -5.00
N VAL A 201 -5.70 1.20 -4.29
CA VAL A 201 -5.85 -0.12 -4.92
C VAL A 201 -7.07 -0.12 -5.85
N ARG A 202 -7.00 -0.91 -6.92
CA ARG A 202 -8.02 -0.96 -7.97
C ARG A 202 -9.45 -1.15 -7.44
N GLU A 203 -9.63 -1.95 -6.41
CA GLU A 203 -10.92 -2.22 -5.81
C GLU A 203 -11.61 -0.99 -5.22
N PHE A 204 -10.85 0.04 -4.91
CA PHE A 204 -11.34 1.29 -4.32
C PHE A 204 -11.64 2.38 -5.36
N LEU A 205 -11.32 2.16 -6.62
CA LEU A 205 -11.56 3.13 -7.70
C LEU A 205 -12.89 2.86 -8.41
N ASP A 206 -13.70 3.88 -8.63
CA ASP A 206 -14.95 3.80 -9.40
C ASP A 206 -14.69 3.71 -10.91
N GLY A 207 -13.64 4.37 -11.38
CA GLY A 207 -13.14 4.33 -12.75
C GLY A 207 -11.63 4.17 -12.74
N ASN A 208 -11.05 3.86 -13.90
CA ASN A 208 -9.60 3.69 -13.95
C ASN A 208 -8.90 5.05 -13.79
N VAL A 209 -7.91 5.06 -12.92
CA VAL A 209 -6.92 6.14 -12.79
C VAL A 209 -5.55 5.48 -12.72
N TYR A 210 -4.59 5.93 -13.52
CA TYR A 210 -3.27 5.33 -13.55
C TYR A 210 -2.21 6.30 -14.05
N PHE A 211 -0.96 6.07 -13.69
CA PHE A 211 0.18 6.83 -14.21
C PHE A 211 0.57 6.35 -15.61
N LEU A 212 0.90 7.28 -16.52
CA LEU A 212 1.37 6.91 -17.86
C LEU A 212 2.76 6.25 -17.81
N GLU A 213 3.63 6.73 -16.91
CA GLU A 213 4.95 6.17 -16.64
C GLU A 213 4.97 5.62 -15.20
N ALA A 214 4.33 4.46 -15.01
CA ALA A 214 4.24 3.82 -13.71
C ALA A 214 5.49 3.00 -13.37
N SER A 215 5.86 2.94 -12.09
CA SER A 215 6.87 2.01 -11.58
C SER A 215 6.20 0.74 -11.05
N PRO A 216 6.64 -0.46 -11.50
CA PRO A 216 6.16 -1.71 -10.93
C PRO A 216 6.83 -2.08 -9.60
N ASP A 217 7.93 -1.40 -9.25
CA ASP A 217 8.67 -1.62 -8.01
C ASP A 217 8.11 -0.76 -6.87
N VAL A 218 8.42 -1.13 -5.62
CA VAL A 218 7.86 -0.50 -4.41
C VAL A 218 6.33 -0.54 -4.37
N THR A 219 5.75 -1.65 -4.84
CA THR A 219 4.30 -1.88 -4.93
C THR A 219 3.76 -2.87 -3.91
N LEU A 220 4.54 -3.16 -2.86
CA LEU A 220 4.03 -3.88 -1.70
C LEU A 220 2.96 -3.02 -1.02
N THR A 221 1.76 -3.57 -0.86
CA THR A 221 0.67 -2.85 -0.17
C THR A 221 0.91 -2.77 1.34
N GLU A 222 0.47 -1.70 2.01
CA GLU A 222 0.41 -1.67 3.46
C GLU A 222 -0.61 -2.71 3.99
N PRO A 223 -0.28 -3.51 5.03
CA PRO A 223 0.89 -3.41 5.91
C PRO A 223 2.08 -4.33 5.56
N ALA A 224 2.22 -4.81 4.32
CA ALA A 224 3.26 -5.74 3.90
C ALA A 224 4.69 -5.18 3.99
N ASN A 225 4.82 -3.87 4.23
CA ASN A 225 6.10 -3.19 4.47
C ASN A 225 6.59 -3.31 5.92
N THR A 226 5.88 -4.04 6.78
CA THR A 226 6.26 -4.25 8.19
C THR A 226 7.48 -5.16 8.29
N ASP A 227 8.37 -4.87 9.23
CA ASP A 227 9.68 -5.51 9.32
C ASP A 227 9.61 -6.98 9.79
N ASP A 228 9.07 -7.20 10.98
CA ASP A 228 9.08 -8.50 11.67
C ASP A 228 8.14 -9.57 11.06
N PRO A 229 6.92 -9.26 10.59
CA PRO A 229 6.04 -10.25 9.96
C PRO A 229 6.62 -10.82 8.67
N ILE A 230 6.23 -12.03 8.35
CA ILE A 230 6.56 -12.67 7.07
C ILE A 230 5.71 -12.03 5.97
N THR A 231 6.36 -11.43 4.98
CA THR A 231 5.70 -10.88 3.79
C THR A 231 5.95 -11.78 2.59
N VAL A 232 4.89 -12.13 1.86
CA VAL A 232 4.99 -13.05 0.73
C VAL A 232 4.55 -12.43 -0.59
N ALA A 233 5.37 -12.62 -1.61
CA ALA A 233 5.02 -12.44 -3.02
C ALA A 233 4.45 -13.75 -3.59
N TYR A 234 4.03 -13.75 -4.84
CA TYR A 234 3.53 -14.95 -5.46
C TYR A 234 4.02 -15.17 -6.89
N TYR A 235 4.08 -16.45 -7.25
CA TYR A 235 4.51 -16.90 -8.56
C TYR A 235 3.59 -18.00 -9.11
N ARG A 236 3.73 -18.28 -10.40
CA ARG A 236 3.05 -19.37 -11.08
C ARG A 236 3.77 -20.69 -10.82
N GLY A 237 3.09 -21.65 -10.20
CA GLY A 237 3.70 -22.93 -9.82
C GLY A 237 4.20 -23.79 -11.00
N ALA A 238 3.57 -23.64 -12.18
CA ALA A 238 3.87 -24.47 -13.35
C ALA A 238 5.27 -24.19 -13.97
N ASP A 239 5.63 -22.93 -14.10
CA ASP A 239 6.86 -22.47 -14.77
C ASP A 239 7.80 -21.67 -13.87
N LYS A 240 7.43 -21.47 -12.60
CA LYS A 240 8.17 -20.67 -11.62
C LYS A 240 8.31 -19.19 -11.97
N SER A 241 7.55 -18.67 -12.92
CA SER A 241 7.54 -17.25 -13.26
C SER A 241 6.84 -16.44 -12.17
N VAL A 242 7.42 -15.30 -11.77
CA VAL A 242 6.76 -14.33 -10.90
C VAL A 242 5.55 -13.77 -11.64
N ASP A 243 4.40 -13.70 -10.97
CA ASP A 243 3.20 -13.09 -11.58
C ASP A 243 3.40 -11.59 -11.75
N ILE A 244 2.93 -11.04 -12.87
CA ILE A 244 3.13 -9.64 -13.20
C ILE A 244 2.46 -8.69 -12.22
N ASN A 245 1.37 -9.15 -11.56
CA ASN A 245 0.64 -8.36 -10.58
C ASN A 245 1.22 -8.50 -9.16
N SER A 246 2.12 -9.48 -8.94
CA SER A 246 2.70 -9.69 -7.61
C SER A 246 3.40 -8.44 -7.11
N GLY A 247 2.99 -7.93 -5.95
CA GLY A 247 3.64 -6.78 -5.32
C GLY A 247 5.16 -6.99 -5.22
N ARG A 248 5.91 -5.94 -5.55
CA ARG A 248 7.39 -5.95 -5.60
C ARG A 248 7.95 -4.99 -4.56
N GLY A 249 9.06 -5.40 -3.98
CA GLY A 249 9.90 -4.57 -3.13
C GLY A 249 10.82 -3.66 -3.95
N TYR A 250 11.71 -2.96 -3.32
CA TYR A 250 11.92 -2.90 -1.85
C TYR A 250 10.79 -2.13 -1.15
N THR A 251 10.87 -2.00 0.17
CA THR A 251 10.07 -0.98 0.87
C THR A 251 10.54 0.42 0.49
N ARG A 252 9.74 1.47 0.73
CA ARG A 252 10.15 2.86 0.43
C ARG A 252 11.43 3.28 1.16
N ASP A 253 11.69 2.74 2.35
CA ASP A 253 12.92 2.95 3.13
C ASP A 253 14.03 1.93 2.83
N LYS A 254 13.96 1.27 1.65
CA LYS A 254 14.99 0.39 1.06
C LYS A 254 15.26 -0.91 1.84
N ARG A 255 14.37 -1.36 2.72
CA ARG A 255 14.48 -2.68 3.32
C ARG A 255 14.06 -3.76 2.32
N ILE A 256 14.66 -4.94 2.46
CA ILE A 256 14.35 -6.10 1.61
C ILE A 256 13.02 -6.70 2.08
N LYS A 257 11.99 -6.55 1.26
CA LYS A 257 10.70 -7.19 1.33
C LYS A 257 10.23 -7.40 -0.13
N PRO A 258 9.44 -8.43 -0.45
CA PRO A 258 8.93 -9.50 0.41
C PRO A 258 10.06 -10.45 0.85
N ASP A 259 9.81 -11.30 1.87
CA ASP A 259 10.81 -12.24 2.38
C ASP A 259 11.04 -13.39 1.39
N PHE A 260 9.98 -13.87 0.76
CA PHE A 260 10.04 -14.89 -0.30
C PHE A 260 8.76 -14.91 -1.14
N ALA A 261 8.75 -15.73 -2.18
CA ALA A 261 7.60 -15.96 -3.05
C ALA A 261 7.06 -17.38 -2.89
N VAL A 262 5.74 -17.54 -3.03
CA VAL A 262 5.00 -18.81 -2.87
C VAL A 262 4.09 -19.00 -4.08
N PRO A 263 3.74 -20.24 -4.49
CA PRO A 263 2.75 -20.45 -5.53
C PRO A 263 1.42 -19.75 -5.19
N GLY A 264 0.97 -18.87 -6.08
CA GLY A 264 -0.26 -18.08 -5.84
C GLY A 264 -1.10 -17.89 -7.10
N VAL A 265 -0.80 -18.62 -8.20
CA VAL A 265 -1.53 -18.49 -9.45
C VAL A 265 -2.30 -19.77 -9.75
N GLN A 266 -3.62 -19.64 -9.95
CA GLN A 266 -4.53 -20.75 -10.26
C GLN A 266 -4.46 -21.92 -9.26
N VAL A 267 -4.26 -21.60 -8.00
CA VAL A 267 -4.22 -22.59 -6.91
C VAL A 267 -5.62 -23.10 -6.63
N LEU A 268 -5.74 -24.42 -6.55
CA LEU A 268 -7.00 -25.09 -6.18
C LEU A 268 -7.17 -25.02 -4.66
N GLY A 269 -8.30 -24.50 -4.23
CA GLY A 269 -8.63 -24.38 -2.81
C GLY A 269 -10.10 -24.68 -2.55
N ALA A 270 -10.46 -24.79 -1.26
CA ALA A 270 -11.84 -24.97 -0.85
C ALA A 270 -12.69 -23.75 -1.22
N GLY A 271 -13.83 -24.00 -1.83
CA GLY A 271 -14.85 -23.01 -2.14
C GLY A 271 -16.04 -23.11 -1.19
N VAL A 272 -17.05 -22.26 -1.41
CA VAL A 272 -18.31 -22.32 -0.66
C VAL A 272 -19.12 -23.58 -1.01
N ASN A 273 -19.96 -24.01 -0.10
CA ASN A 273 -20.87 -25.16 -0.30
C ASN A 273 -20.17 -26.48 -0.71
N GLY A 274 -18.95 -26.72 -0.16
CA GLY A 274 -18.22 -27.96 -0.43
C GLY A 274 -17.62 -28.07 -1.84
N THR A 275 -17.52 -26.98 -2.57
CA THR A 275 -16.90 -26.96 -3.90
C THR A 275 -15.39 -26.70 -3.81
N PHE A 276 -14.72 -26.87 -4.94
CA PHE A 276 -13.32 -26.43 -5.10
C PHE A 276 -13.26 -25.32 -6.16
N VAL A 277 -12.46 -24.31 -5.91
CA VAL A 277 -12.27 -23.18 -6.82
C VAL A 277 -10.78 -22.88 -7.03
N ARG A 278 -10.46 -22.39 -8.23
CA ARG A 278 -9.11 -21.89 -8.50
C ARG A 278 -9.07 -20.38 -8.24
N ARG A 279 -8.05 -19.94 -7.53
CA ARG A 279 -7.83 -18.52 -7.20
C ARG A 279 -6.37 -18.15 -7.45
N SER A 280 -6.16 -16.86 -7.74
CA SER A 280 -4.82 -16.27 -7.89
C SER A 280 -4.72 -15.01 -7.01
N GLY A 281 -3.50 -14.71 -6.59
CA GLY A 281 -3.17 -13.49 -5.87
C GLY A 281 -2.31 -13.72 -4.63
N SER A 282 -1.82 -12.63 -4.08
CA SER A 282 -1.03 -12.64 -2.85
C SER A 282 -1.80 -13.21 -1.66
N SER A 283 -3.12 -13.03 -1.60
CA SER A 283 -3.97 -13.61 -0.55
C SER A 283 -3.91 -15.14 -0.53
N VAL A 284 -3.80 -15.79 -1.71
CA VAL A 284 -3.65 -17.25 -1.82
C VAL A 284 -2.29 -17.70 -1.29
N ALA A 285 -1.22 -17.01 -1.70
CA ALA A 285 0.14 -17.25 -1.22
C ALA A 285 0.23 -17.07 0.30
N THR A 286 -0.42 -16.04 0.84
CA THR A 286 -0.49 -15.79 2.29
C THR A 286 -1.14 -16.94 3.04
N GLY A 287 -2.26 -17.45 2.53
CA GLY A 287 -2.97 -18.59 3.13
C GLY A 287 -2.12 -19.87 3.16
N ILE A 288 -1.43 -20.17 2.05
CA ILE A 288 -0.51 -21.32 1.96
C ILE A 288 0.64 -21.16 2.98
N THR A 289 1.25 -20.00 3.02
CA THR A 289 2.35 -19.71 3.96
C THR A 289 1.88 -19.80 5.41
N ALA A 290 0.72 -19.24 5.74
CA ALA A 290 0.16 -19.32 7.08
C ALA A 290 -0.09 -20.77 7.50
N GLY A 291 -0.58 -21.62 6.59
CA GLY A 291 -0.73 -23.07 6.83
C GLY A 291 0.61 -23.76 7.08
N ALA A 292 1.63 -23.46 6.27
CA ALA A 292 2.98 -23.98 6.45
C ALA A 292 3.58 -23.54 7.80
N CYS A 293 3.44 -22.26 8.16
CA CYS A 293 3.87 -21.75 9.47
C CYS A 293 3.18 -22.47 10.64
N ALA A 294 1.88 -22.76 10.51
CA ALA A 294 1.15 -23.49 11.54
C ALA A 294 1.71 -24.91 11.74
N MET A 295 2.00 -25.62 10.65
CA MET A 295 2.62 -26.96 10.72
C MET A 295 4.04 -26.92 11.31
N ILE A 296 4.83 -25.92 10.94
CA ILE A 296 6.20 -25.74 11.50
C ILE A 296 6.11 -25.43 13.00
N MET A 297 5.21 -24.56 13.42
CA MET A 297 5.00 -24.23 14.83
C MET A 297 4.58 -25.47 15.63
N GLU A 298 3.63 -26.26 15.10
CA GLU A 298 3.21 -27.51 15.72
C GLU A 298 4.39 -28.48 15.87
N TRP A 299 5.21 -28.61 14.82
CA TRP A 299 6.39 -29.47 14.86
C TRP A 299 7.41 -29.01 15.91
N ILE A 300 7.73 -27.70 15.96
CA ILE A 300 8.69 -27.16 16.94
C ILE A 300 8.19 -27.34 18.38
N LEU A 301 6.92 -27.04 18.63
CA LEU A 301 6.34 -27.08 19.99
C LEU A 301 6.16 -28.49 20.54
N ASN A 302 6.10 -29.48 19.66
CA ASN A 302 5.99 -30.90 20.04
C ASN A 302 7.35 -31.59 20.17
N GLN A 303 8.50 -30.91 19.90
CA GLN A 303 9.81 -31.48 20.14
C GLN A 303 10.08 -31.56 21.65
N PRO A 304 10.68 -32.68 22.14
CA PRO A 304 11.16 -32.74 23.52
C PRO A 304 12.22 -31.67 23.72
N ILE A 305 12.07 -30.86 24.77
CA ILE A 305 13.10 -29.90 25.16
C ILE A 305 14.35 -30.71 25.49
N PRO A 306 15.52 -30.50 24.82
CA PRO A 306 16.74 -31.16 25.19
C PRO A 306 17.02 -30.87 26.67
N ALA A 307 17.21 -31.93 27.48
CA ALA A 307 17.68 -31.75 28.83
C ALA A 307 19.05 -31.05 28.76
N GLY A 308 19.10 -29.78 29.24
CA GLY A 308 20.30 -28.97 29.30
C GLY A 308 21.32 -29.52 30.32
#